data_d41017643209f3d7bac877eaa0468fd2
#
_entry.id   d41017643209f3d7bac877eaa0468fd2
#
_cell.length_a   1.000
_cell.length_b   1.000
_cell.length_c   1.000
_cell.angle_alpha   90.00
_cell.angle_beta   90.00
_cell.angle_gamma   90.00
#
_symmetry.space_group_name_H-M   'P 1'
#
loop_
_entity.id
_entity.type
_entity.pdbx_description
1 polymer ?
#
loop_
_entity_poly.entity_id
_entity_poly.type
_entity_poly.pdbx_seq_one_letter_code
_entity_poly.pdbx_strand_id
1 'polypeptide(L)'
;MKMFFIVILFITCMMARNPDAVGKYGMVVSSHALASEVGIEILKKGGNAIDAAIATGFALAVVHPGAGNIGGGGFMVIRLANGKKTTIDFREIAPFSSFRNMFLDDSLNVIQNKSWSTSWAAGVPGSVAGFGMAHEK
;
A
#
# COMPACT_ATOMS: atom_id res chain seq x y z
N MET A 1 -3.05 -24.80 -42.97
CA MET A 1 -2.30 -23.54 -42.76
C MET A 1 -2.90 -22.67 -41.66
N LYS A 2 -4.20 -22.35 -41.62
CA LYS A 2 -4.82 -21.54 -40.58
C LYS A 2 -4.73 -22.15 -39.14
N MET A 3 -4.91 -23.46 -39.01
CA MET A 3 -4.82 -24.20 -37.76
C MET A 3 -3.40 -24.22 -37.17
N PHE A 4 -2.39 -24.27 -38.01
CA PHE A 4 -0.98 -24.20 -37.61
C PHE A 4 -0.58 -22.84 -37.03
N PHE A 5 -1.13 -21.74 -37.60
CA PHE A 5 -0.94 -20.38 -37.09
C PHE A 5 -1.60 -20.19 -35.72
N ILE A 6 -2.79 -20.76 -35.49
CA ILE A 6 -3.50 -20.69 -34.21
C ILE A 6 -2.72 -21.42 -33.09
N VAL A 7 -2.15 -22.57 -33.41
CA VAL A 7 -1.33 -23.38 -32.46
C VAL A 7 -0.05 -22.61 -32.08
N ILE A 8 0.63 -21.99 -33.03
CA ILE A 8 1.83 -21.18 -32.78
C ILE A 8 1.48 -19.97 -31.95
N LEU A 9 0.36 -19.27 -32.21
CA LEU A 9 -0.10 -18.12 -31.42
C LEU A 9 -0.42 -18.53 -29.98
N PHE A 10 -1.00 -19.71 -29.76
CA PHE A 10 -1.29 -20.24 -28.42
C PHE A 10 -0.01 -20.60 -27.65
N ILE A 11 0.99 -21.18 -28.33
CA ILE A 11 2.28 -21.53 -27.72
C ILE A 11 3.06 -20.27 -27.35
N THR A 12 3.06 -19.23 -28.18
CA THR A 12 3.74 -17.97 -27.86
C THR A 12 3.05 -17.22 -26.71
N CYS A 13 1.72 -17.31 -26.59
CA CYS A 13 0.98 -16.73 -25.46
C CYS A 13 1.26 -17.46 -24.13
N MET A 14 1.50 -18.77 -24.16
CA MET A 14 1.88 -19.54 -22.96
C MET A 14 3.34 -19.31 -22.53
N MET A 15 4.22 -18.91 -23.43
CA MET A 15 5.63 -18.60 -23.10
C MET A 15 5.86 -17.17 -22.61
N ALA A 16 4.86 -16.29 -22.68
CA ALA A 16 4.94 -14.91 -22.21
C ALA A 16 4.75 -14.75 -20.68
N ARG A 17 4.90 -15.83 -19.90
CA ARG A 17 4.91 -15.75 -18.44
C ARG A 17 6.23 -15.12 -18.00
N ASN A 18 6.15 -13.93 -17.39
CA ASN A 18 7.32 -13.35 -16.74
C ASN A 18 7.86 -14.37 -15.72
N PRO A 19 9.17 -14.67 -15.74
CA PRO A 19 9.75 -15.58 -14.76
C PRO A 19 9.49 -15.04 -13.36
N ASP A 20 9.21 -15.94 -12.41
CA ASP A 20 9.05 -15.57 -11.01
C ASP A 20 10.32 -14.85 -10.54
N ALA A 21 10.16 -13.71 -9.86
CA ALA A 21 11.29 -13.00 -9.31
C ALA A 21 11.84 -13.76 -8.10
N VAL A 22 13.14 -14.00 -8.07
CA VAL A 22 13.83 -14.68 -6.97
C VAL A 22 14.90 -13.77 -6.40
N GLY A 23 14.80 -13.46 -5.12
CA GLY A 23 15.80 -12.66 -4.40
C GLY A 23 16.67 -13.54 -3.51
N LYS A 24 17.99 -13.53 -3.70
CA LYS A 24 18.94 -14.28 -2.87
C LYS A 24 19.09 -13.71 -1.45
N TYR A 25 19.11 -12.40 -1.33
CA TYR A 25 19.40 -11.69 -0.07
C TYR A 25 18.21 -10.91 0.49
N GLY A 26 17.23 -10.66 -0.33
CA GLY A 26 16.02 -9.93 0.01
C GLY A 26 15.16 -9.68 -1.22
N MET A 27 13.93 -9.30 -0.98
CA MET A 27 12.98 -8.98 -2.04
C MET A 27 12.04 -7.89 -1.55
N VAL A 28 11.66 -7.00 -2.45
CA VAL A 28 10.62 -5.99 -2.24
C VAL A 28 9.59 -6.14 -3.34
N VAL A 29 8.32 -6.20 -2.96
CA VAL A 29 7.19 -6.30 -3.89
C VAL A 29 6.21 -5.18 -3.56
N SER A 30 5.82 -4.43 -4.56
CA SER A 30 4.79 -3.40 -4.44
C SER A 30 3.98 -3.29 -5.74
N SER A 31 2.93 -2.48 -5.72
CA SER A 31 2.08 -2.22 -6.88
C SER A 31 2.74 -1.39 -7.98
N HIS A 32 3.97 -0.86 -7.75
CA HIS A 32 4.69 -0.07 -8.76
C HIS A 32 6.19 -0.38 -8.74
N ALA A 33 6.78 -0.65 -9.92
CA ALA A 33 8.17 -1.06 -10.06
C ALA A 33 9.15 -0.07 -9.43
N LEU A 34 9.00 1.23 -9.70
CA LEU A 34 9.87 2.27 -9.13
C LEU A 34 9.85 2.31 -7.60
N ALA A 35 8.69 2.04 -6.98
CA ALA A 35 8.61 1.97 -5.53
C ALA A 35 9.33 0.73 -4.97
N SER A 36 9.23 -0.42 -5.67
CA SER A 36 9.98 -1.62 -5.31
C SER A 36 11.50 -1.40 -5.46
N GLU A 37 11.94 -0.69 -6.49
CA GLU A 37 13.35 -0.32 -6.69
C GLU A 37 13.90 0.52 -5.53
N VAL A 38 13.14 1.51 -5.06
CA VAL A 38 13.51 2.31 -3.88
C VAL A 38 13.71 1.43 -2.66
N GLY A 39 12.81 0.49 -2.39
CA GLY A 39 12.96 -0.46 -1.27
C GLY A 39 14.20 -1.35 -1.42
N ILE A 40 14.47 -1.84 -2.63
CA ILE A 40 15.68 -2.63 -2.92
C ILE A 40 16.95 -1.81 -2.70
N GLU A 41 16.96 -0.53 -3.06
CA GLU A 41 18.12 0.34 -2.80
C GLU A 41 18.37 0.55 -1.31
N ILE A 42 17.33 0.66 -0.50
CA ILE A 42 17.47 0.72 0.96
C ILE A 42 18.11 -0.57 1.50
N LEU A 43 17.66 -1.74 1.04
CA LEU A 43 18.29 -3.00 1.43
C LEU A 43 19.76 -3.07 1.03
N LYS A 44 20.12 -2.62 -0.19
CA LYS A 44 21.51 -2.57 -0.66
C LYS A 44 22.40 -1.63 0.17
N LYS A 45 21.83 -0.57 0.72
CA LYS A 45 22.52 0.38 1.61
C LYS A 45 22.66 -0.13 3.05
N GLY A 46 22.18 -1.34 3.35
CA GLY A 46 22.25 -1.95 4.67
C GLY A 46 21.04 -1.74 5.57
N GLY A 47 19.98 -1.11 5.04
CA GLY A 47 18.69 -1.02 5.73
C GLY A 47 18.03 -2.38 5.89
N ASN A 48 17.17 -2.50 6.87
CA ASN A 48 16.39 -3.72 7.14
C ASN A 48 15.07 -3.72 6.34
N ALA A 49 14.27 -4.77 6.51
CA ALA A 49 13.00 -4.91 5.79
C ALA A 49 11.97 -3.82 6.17
N ILE A 50 12.04 -3.28 7.38
CA ILE A 50 11.15 -2.20 7.83
C ILE A 50 11.53 -0.91 7.12
N ASP A 51 12.83 -0.58 7.08
CA ASP A 51 13.35 0.60 6.36
C ASP A 51 12.96 0.55 4.88
N ALA A 52 13.11 -0.62 4.26
CA ALA A 52 12.73 -0.83 2.86
C ALA A 52 11.21 -0.67 2.66
N ALA A 53 10.38 -1.19 3.56
CA ALA A 53 8.92 -1.06 3.49
C ALA A 53 8.46 0.39 3.63
N ILE A 54 9.06 1.15 4.56
CA ILE A 54 8.78 2.58 4.76
C ILE A 54 9.15 3.38 3.52
N ALA A 55 10.36 3.18 2.99
CA ALA A 55 10.83 3.87 1.78
C ALA A 55 9.94 3.55 0.57
N THR A 56 9.55 2.29 0.41
CA THR A 56 8.58 1.86 -0.62
C THR A 56 7.24 2.56 -0.44
N GLY A 57 6.74 2.66 0.80
CA GLY A 57 5.47 3.34 1.11
C GLY A 57 5.50 4.82 0.73
N PHE A 58 6.57 5.55 1.05
CA PHE A 58 6.73 6.94 0.62
C PHE A 58 6.89 7.07 -0.90
N ALA A 59 7.61 6.15 -1.55
CA ALA A 59 7.72 6.14 -3.00
C ALA A 59 6.36 5.91 -3.68
N LEU A 60 5.52 5.02 -3.15
CA LEU A 60 4.16 4.78 -3.63
C LEU A 60 3.28 6.04 -3.54
N ALA A 61 3.47 6.90 -2.54
CA ALA A 61 2.75 8.16 -2.45
C ALA A 61 3.04 9.09 -3.64
N VAL A 62 4.18 8.93 -4.31
CA VAL A 62 4.56 9.69 -5.51
C VAL A 62 4.13 8.99 -6.80
N VAL A 63 4.48 7.69 -6.92
CA VAL A 63 4.33 6.97 -8.21
C VAL A 63 2.98 6.26 -8.36
N HIS A 64 2.22 6.13 -7.26
CA HIS A 64 0.90 5.48 -7.24
C HIS A 64 -0.08 6.19 -6.28
N PRO A 65 -0.28 7.51 -6.43
CA PRO A 65 -0.99 8.34 -5.44
C PRO A 65 -2.47 7.99 -5.27
N GLY A 66 -3.06 7.28 -6.23
CA GLY A 66 -4.46 6.84 -6.16
C GLY A 66 -4.73 5.77 -5.09
N ALA A 67 -3.70 5.03 -4.65
CA ALA A 67 -3.83 3.97 -3.66
C ALA A 67 -2.70 3.93 -2.62
N GLY A 68 -1.52 4.46 -2.95
CA GLY A 68 -0.40 4.58 -2.02
C GLY A 68 -0.15 6.04 -1.67
N ASN A 69 -0.72 6.56 -0.59
CA ASN A 69 -0.61 7.98 -0.26
C ASN A 69 -0.40 8.22 1.24
N ILE A 70 0.13 9.41 1.58
CA ILE A 70 0.35 9.83 2.97
C ILE A 70 -0.93 10.34 3.65
N GLY A 71 -2.00 10.58 2.89
CA GLY A 71 -3.32 10.98 3.40
C GLY A 71 -4.18 9.81 3.87
N GLY A 72 -3.68 8.59 3.78
CA GLY A 72 -4.35 7.37 4.17
C GLY A 72 -3.82 6.76 5.47
N GLY A 73 -3.97 5.47 5.60
CA GLY A 73 -3.49 4.66 6.70
C GLY A 73 -3.25 3.22 6.25
N GLY A 74 -3.08 2.32 7.20
CA GLY A 74 -2.84 0.92 6.89
C GLY A 74 -2.52 0.07 8.10
N PHE A 75 -2.00 -1.12 7.78
CA PHE A 75 -1.54 -2.09 8.77
C PHE A 75 -0.15 -2.58 8.39
N MET A 76 0.66 -2.88 9.38
CA MET A 76 1.95 -3.51 9.17
C MET A 76 2.08 -4.73 10.05
N VAL A 77 2.53 -5.84 9.46
CA VAL A 77 2.90 -7.06 10.18
C VAL A 77 4.40 -7.25 10.04
N ILE A 78 5.10 -7.31 11.15
CA ILE A 78 6.55 -7.37 11.21
C ILE A 78 6.98 -8.68 11.86
N ARG A 79 7.94 -9.36 11.26
CA ARG A 79 8.67 -10.47 11.86
C ARG A 79 10.16 -10.17 11.81
N LEU A 80 10.76 -9.96 12.96
CA LEU A 80 12.19 -9.70 13.10
C LEU A 80 13.02 -10.97 12.94
N ALA A 81 14.31 -10.83 12.67
CA ALA A 81 15.25 -11.95 12.50
C ALA A 81 15.35 -12.83 13.76
N ASN A 82 15.19 -12.25 14.95
CA ASN A 82 15.15 -12.97 16.23
C ASN A 82 13.82 -13.73 16.48
N GLY A 83 12.91 -13.74 15.51
CA GLY A 83 11.62 -14.40 15.59
C GLY A 83 10.50 -13.60 16.27
N LYS A 84 10.79 -12.44 16.88
CA LYS A 84 9.78 -11.55 17.46
C LYS A 84 8.82 -11.08 16.35
N LYS A 85 7.54 -11.11 16.67
CA LYS A 85 6.47 -10.65 15.77
C LYS A 85 5.74 -9.49 16.41
N THR A 86 5.32 -8.51 15.61
CA THR A 86 4.50 -7.38 16.05
C THR A 86 3.61 -6.91 14.92
N THR A 87 2.56 -6.19 15.27
CA THR A 87 1.67 -5.52 14.33
C THR A 87 1.57 -4.05 14.70
N ILE A 88 1.38 -3.21 13.71
CA ILE A 88 1.09 -1.80 13.87
C ILE A 88 -0.20 -1.51 13.10
N ASP A 89 -1.19 -0.99 13.79
CA ASP A 89 -2.40 -0.45 13.21
C ASP A 89 -2.25 1.06 13.15
N PHE A 90 -2.25 1.59 11.93
CA PHE A 90 -2.16 3.02 11.65
C PHE A 90 -3.24 3.46 10.68
N ARG A 91 -4.41 2.80 10.76
CA ARG A 91 -5.58 3.24 9.99
C ARG A 91 -5.99 4.66 10.34
N GLU A 92 -6.68 5.25 9.38
CA GLU A 92 -7.36 6.53 9.58
C GLU A 92 -8.36 6.41 10.71
N ILE A 93 -8.42 7.44 11.52
CA ILE A 93 -9.43 7.58 12.59
C ILE A 93 -10.38 8.72 12.29
N ALA A 94 -11.56 8.67 12.88
CA ALA A 94 -12.50 9.78 12.80
C ALA A 94 -11.94 11.00 13.55
N PRO A 95 -12.11 12.23 13.04
CA PRO A 95 -11.80 13.45 13.77
C PRO A 95 -12.54 13.50 15.11
N PHE A 96 -11.96 14.16 16.13
CA PHE A 96 -12.61 14.34 17.43
C PHE A 96 -13.96 15.08 17.36
N SER A 97 -14.16 15.88 16.31
CA SER A 97 -15.43 16.58 16.05
C SER A 97 -16.51 15.69 15.44
N SER A 98 -16.20 14.43 15.15
CA SER A 98 -17.16 13.50 14.54
C SER A 98 -18.26 13.12 15.53
N PHE A 99 -19.50 13.02 15.04
CA PHE A 99 -20.65 12.58 15.81
C PHE A 99 -21.53 11.65 14.96
N ARG A 100 -22.37 10.85 15.63
CA ARG A 100 -23.13 9.76 15.03
C ARG A 100 -23.93 10.16 13.77
N ASN A 101 -24.58 11.29 13.81
CA ASN A 101 -25.51 11.74 12.76
C ASN A 101 -24.90 12.82 11.83
N MET A 102 -23.57 12.94 11.78
CA MET A 102 -22.90 14.01 11.04
C MET A 102 -23.18 14.03 9.53
N PHE A 103 -23.70 12.94 8.99
CA PHE A 103 -24.05 12.81 7.57
C PHE A 103 -25.56 12.85 7.31
N LEU A 104 -26.35 13.12 8.34
CA LEU A 104 -27.82 13.22 8.25
C LEU A 104 -28.26 14.68 8.35
N ASP A 105 -29.44 14.98 7.82
CA ASP A 105 -30.17 16.22 8.05
C ASP A 105 -30.98 16.18 9.37
N ASP A 106 -31.66 17.27 9.69
CA ASP A 106 -32.45 17.39 10.91
C ASP A 106 -33.65 16.42 10.95
N SER A 107 -34.05 15.87 9.81
CA SER A 107 -35.10 14.86 9.65
C SER A 107 -34.55 13.44 9.62
N LEU A 108 -33.25 13.25 9.90
CA LEU A 108 -32.52 11.99 9.88
C LEU A 108 -32.39 11.34 8.49
N ASN A 109 -32.56 12.10 7.41
CA ASN A 109 -32.29 11.62 6.06
C ASN A 109 -30.82 11.77 5.72
N VAL A 110 -30.29 10.87 4.88
CA VAL A 110 -28.90 10.93 4.40
C VAL A 110 -28.71 12.16 3.50
N ILE A 111 -27.77 13.04 3.88
CA ILE A 111 -27.33 14.14 3.03
C ILE A 111 -26.47 13.54 1.90
N GLN A 112 -26.96 13.61 0.67
CA GLN A 112 -26.32 13.01 -0.48
C GLN A 112 -24.90 13.52 -0.68
N ASN A 113 -23.96 12.64 -0.94
CA ASN A 113 -22.53 12.88 -1.16
C ASN A 113 -21.76 13.49 0.03
N LYS A 114 -22.39 13.81 1.16
CA LYS A 114 -21.68 14.43 2.30
C LYS A 114 -20.60 13.49 2.88
N SER A 115 -20.87 12.19 2.96
CA SER A 115 -19.92 11.17 3.45
C SER A 115 -18.91 10.70 2.41
N TRP A 116 -18.95 11.24 1.21
CA TRP A 116 -18.13 10.75 0.10
C TRP A 116 -17.21 11.82 -0.52
N SER A 117 -17.73 13.01 -0.81
CA SER A 117 -17.03 14.02 -1.59
C SER A 117 -16.85 15.37 -0.91
N THR A 118 -17.02 15.44 0.41
CA THR A 118 -16.81 16.67 1.18
C THR A 118 -15.67 16.49 2.19
N SER A 119 -15.20 17.60 2.77
CA SER A 119 -14.22 17.58 3.86
C SER A 119 -14.68 16.79 5.10
N TRP A 120 -15.98 16.60 5.28
CA TRP A 120 -16.56 15.78 6.35
C TRP A 120 -16.27 14.29 6.19
N ALA A 121 -15.96 13.85 4.97
CA ALA A 121 -15.63 12.45 4.68
C ALA A 121 -14.17 12.11 5.00
N ALA A 122 -13.31 13.11 5.23
CA ALA A 122 -11.89 12.90 5.45
C ALA A 122 -11.63 12.38 6.87
N GLY A 123 -10.91 11.28 6.99
CA GLY A 123 -10.35 10.81 8.24
C GLY A 123 -9.04 11.52 8.59
N VAL A 124 -8.57 11.35 9.83
CA VAL A 124 -7.23 11.77 10.26
C VAL A 124 -6.22 10.73 9.75
N PRO A 125 -5.24 11.11 8.91
CA PRO A 125 -4.30 10.16 8.33
C PRO A 125 -3.37 9.52 9.34
N GLY A 126 -3.05 8.24 9.13
CA GLY A 126 -2.17 7.47 9.98
C GLY A 126 -0.85 7.05 9.34
N SER A 127 -0.72 7.11 8.00
CA SER A 127 0.44 6.55 7.28
C SER A 127 1.78 7.05 7.79
N VAL A 128 1.97 8.36 7.91
CA VAL A 128 3.27 8.94 8.34
C VAL A 128 3.58 8.58 9.78
N ALA A 129 2.58 8.65 10.68
CA ALA A 129 2.74 8.25 12.07
C ALA A 129 3.09 6.75 12.20
N GLY A 130 2.39 5.89 11.42
CA GLY A 130 2.65 4.45 11.40
C GLY A 130 4.05 4.10 10.88
N PHE A 131 4.52 4.79 9.87
CA PHE A 131 5.90 4.63 9.37
C PHE A 131 6.93 5.07 10.42
N GLY A 132 6.70 6.19 11.13
CA GLY A 132 7.54 6.60 12.25
C GLY A 132 7.58 5.54 13.36
N MET A 133 6.42 5.05 13.81
CA MET A 133 6.34 3.97 14.81
C MET A 133 7.04 2.68 14.37
N ALA A 134 7.00 2.36 13.07
CA ALA A 134 7.68 1.18 12.54
C ALA A 134 9.19 1.37 12.53
N HIS A 135 9.69 2.57 12.20
CA HIS A 135 11.11 2.89 12.13
C HIS A 135 11.81 2.82 13.50
N GLU A 136 11.07 3.01 14.60
CA GLU A 136 11.58 2.92 15.97
C GLU A 136 11.71 1.47 16.49
N LYS A 137 11.28 0.44 15.73
CA LYS A 137 11.28 -0.98 16.13
C LYS A 137 12.58 -1.69 15.77
#